data_2adcf9b2c7999d77942ff52b35395489
#
_entry.id   2adcf9b2c7999d77942ff52b35395489
#
_cell.length_a   1.000
_cell.length_b   1.000
_cell.length_c   1.000
_cell.angle_alpha   90.00
_cell.angle_beta   90.00
_cell.angle_gamma   90.00
#
_symmetry.space_group_name_H-M   'P 1'
#
loop_
_entity.id
_entity.type
_entity.pdbx_description
1 polymer ?
#
loop_
_entity_poly.entity_id
_entity_poly.type
_entity_poly.pdbx_seq_one_letter_code
_entity_poly.pdbx_strand_id
1 'polypeptide(L)'
;MLLSARKFQIKNGDFAVQCDFNLRTGNHLSLFGPSGSGKSSVLLGLAGFLPVVSGDLIYDDKSISKLEPKDRPFDLLFQENNLFPHLSVAKNILLGLGTKVKMDSQSSQIVSDIIDLVGLRREKDRLPENISGGQRSRAAIARSLIRKKPILLLDEPFAALDFQLKNEILDLLLKVSKKNNLSIILVSHDPRDVQYLGGDVVSFSENGQTDFYKNKSFWSKFSNKLLPIKIYGK
;
A
#
# COMPACT_ATOMS: atom_id res chain seq x y z
N MET A 1 6.38 12.28 -12.62
CA MET A 1 6.94 10.94 -12.37
C MET A 1 5.95 9.86 -12.81
N LEU A 2 6.44 8.76 -13.34
CA LEU A 2 5.66 7.63 -13.85
C LEU A 2 6.29 6.32 -13.42
N LEU A 3 5.51 5.43 -12.80
CA LEU A 3 5.87 4.02 -12.64
C LEU A 3 5.25 3.22 -13.79
N SER A 4 6.05 2.41 -14.47
CA SER A 4 5.63 1.56 -15.59
C SER A 4 6.12 0.13 -15.37
N ALA A 5 5.21 -0.82 -15.31
CA ALA A 5 5.50 -2.24 -15.37
C ALA A 5 5.21 -2.72 -16.79
N ARG A 6 6.22 -3.24 -17.49
CA ARG A 6 6.11 -3.69 -18.90
C ARG A 6 6.42 -5.16 -18.98
N LYS A 7 5.40 -5.98 -19.25
CA LYS A 7 5.51 -7.46 -19.22
C LYS A 7 6.23 -7.94 -17.95
N PHE A 8 5.99 -7.21 -16.86
CA PHE A 8 6.65 -7.43 -15.57
C PHE A 8 6.23 -8.77 -15.00
N GLN A 9 7.14 -9.72 -14.98
CA GLN A 9 6.89 -11.09 -14.54
C GLN A 9 7.67 -11.43 -13.29
N ILE A 10 6.94 -11.98 -12.32
CA ILE A 10 7.46 -12.49 -11.05
C ILE A 10 7.18 -13.97 -10.99
N LYS A 11 8.14 -14.72 -10.43
CA LYS A 11 7.99 -16.14 -10.11
C LYS A 11 8.14 -16.36 -8.61
N ASN A 12 7.24 -17.15 -8.03
CA ASN A 12 7.28 -17.55 -6.64
C ASN A 12 7.01 -19.08 -6.57
N GLY A 13 8.05 -19.88 -6.35
CA GLY A 13 8.00 -21.33 -6.54
C GLY A 13 7.66 -21.68 -7.99
N ASP A 14 6.63 -22.50 -8.19
CA ASP A 14 6.14 -22.90 -9.52
C ASP A 14 5.13 -21.92 -10.11
N PHE A 15 4.65 -20.98 -9.32
CA PHE A 15 3.68 -19.97 -9.75
C PHE A 15 4.37 -18.78 -10.40
N ALA A 16 3.94 -18.41 -11.59
CA ALA A 16 4.40 -17.22 -12.29
C ALA A 16 3.22 -16.31 -12.63
N VAL A 17 3.41 -15.00 -12.45
CA VAL A 17 2.42 -13.99 -12.78
C VAL A 17 3.07 -12.86 -13.54
N GLN A 18 2.40 -12.39 -14.59
CA GLN A 18 2.85 -11.26 -15.40
C GLN A 18 1.80 -10.16 -15.36
N CYS A 19 2.23 -8.91 -15.27
CA CYS A 19 1.32 -7.77 -15.36
C CYS A 19 1.92 -6.60 -16.15
N ASP A 20 1.03 -5.80 -16.72
CA ASP A 20 1.32 -4.56 -17.42
C ASP A 20 0.48 -3.44 -16.81
N PHE A 21 1.11 -2.34 -16.41
CA PHE A 21 0.39 -1.15 -15.94
C PHE A 21 1.26 0.10 -15.98
N ASN A 22 0.60 1.27 -15.91
CA ASN A 22 1.23 2.56 -15.73
C ASN A 22 0.55 3.30 -14.58
N LEU A 23 1.35 3.87 -13.67
CA LEU A 23 0.87 4.65 -12.53
C LEU A 23 1.55 6.01 -12.51
N ARG A 24 0.77 7.09 -12.70
CA ARG A 24 1.26 8.47 -12.55
C ARG A 24 1.31 8.84 -11.07
N THR A 25 2.27 9.69 -10.71
CA THR A 25 2.41 10.24 -9.35
C THR A 25 1.08 10.83 -8.85
N GLY A 26 0.74 10.53 -7.62
CA GLY A 26 -0.50 10.96 -6.98
C GLY A 26 -1.75 10.17 -7.37
N ASN A 27 -1.67 9.27 -8.37
CA ASN A 27 -2.75 8.36 -8.71
C ASN A 27 -2.63 7.05 -7.92
N HIS A 28 -3.73 6.27 -7.93
CA HIS A 28 -3.80 5.00 -7.23
C HIS A 28 -3.99 3.84 -8.20
N LEU A 29 -3.54 2.66 -7.78
CA LEU A 29 -3.69 1.40 -8.50
C LEU A 29 -4.15 0.33 -7.52
N SER A 30 -5.16 -0.44 -7.90
CA SER A 30 -5.57 -1.63 -7.15
C SER A 30 -5.16 -2.90 -7.89
N LEU A 31 -4.56 -3.84 -7.17
CA LEU A 31 -4.35 -5.22 -7.60
C LEU A 31 -5.51 -6.03 -7.03
N PHE A 32 -6.49 -6.37 -7.87
CA PHE A 32 -7.76 -6.96 -7.45
C PHE A 32 -7.94 -8.38 -8.00
N GLY A 33 -8.44 -9.29 -7.17
CA GLY A 33 -8.75 -10.67 -7.58
C GLY A 33 -8.82 -11.64 -6.41
N PRO A 34 -9.09 -12.92 -6.67
CA PRO A 34 -9.22 -13.94 -5.64
C PRO A 34 -7.93 -14.16 -4.84
N SER A 35 -8.04 -14.73 -3.65
CA SER A 35 -6.89 -15.14 -2.86
C SER A 35 -6.06 -16.17 -3.62
N GLY A 36 -4.73 -16.13 -3.48
CA GLY A 36 -3.82 -17.04 -4.20
C GLY A 36 -3.53 -16.68 -5.65
N SER A 37 -4.14 -15.65 -6.24
CA SER A 37 -3.94 -15.28 -7.65
C SER A 37 -2.62 -14.55 -7.97
N GLY A 38 -1.72 -14.36 -6.99
CA GLY A 38 -0.40 -13.79 -7.19
C GLY A 38 -0.28 -12.28 -6.94
N LYS A 39 -1.31 -11.60 -6.44
CA LYS A 39 -1.31 -10.16 -6.13
C LYS A 39 -0.16 -9.75 -5.20
N SER A 40 -0.03 -10.45 -4.07
CA SER A 40 1.04 -10.21 -3.10
C SER A 40 2.42 -10.52 -3.69
N SER A 41 2.54 -11.53 -4.56
CA SER A 41 3.80 -11.81 -5.27
C SER A 41 4.19 -10.65 -6.19
N VAL A 42 3.24 -10.08 -6.93
CA VAL A 42 3.49 -8.86 -7.73
C VAL A 42 3.92 -7.71 -6.82
N LEU A 43 3.22 -7.48 -5.70
CA LEU A 43 3.57 -6.41 -4.76
C LEU A 43 4.99 -6.59 -4.19
N LEU A 44 5.35 -7.82 -3.79
CA LEU A 44 6.70 -8.14 -3.30
C LEU A 44 7.76 -7.99 -4.40
N GLY A 45 7.43 -8.32 -5.66
CA GLY A 45 8.28 -8.09 -6.81
C GLY A 45 8.50 -6.60 -7.08
N LEU A 46 7.46 -5.76 -6.98
CA LEU A 46 7.58 -4.30 -7.05
C LEU A 46 8.52 -3.78 -5.95
N ALA A 47 8.33 -4.25 -4.73
CA ALA A 47 9.15 -3.87 -3.57
C ALA A 47 10.60 -4.39 -3.65
N GLY A 48 10.89 -5.39 -4.51
CA GLY A 48 12.22 -5.97 -4.69
C GLY A 48 12.55 -7.16 -3.79
N PHE A 49 11.55 -7.72 -3.10
CA PHE A 49 11.71 -8.92 -2.29
C PHE A 49 11.61 -10.22 -3.11
N LEU A 50 11.01 -10.15 -4.31
CA LEU A 50 11.02 -11.24 -5.27
C LEU A 50 11.73 -10.79 -6.56
N PRO A 51 12.49 -11.70 -7.21
CA PRO A 51 13.21 -11.37 -8.44
C PRO A 51 12.26 -11.16 -9.62
N VAL A 52 12.55 -10.19 -10.45
CA VAL A 52 11.91 -10.00 -11.75
C VAL A 52 12.49 -11.02 -12.71
N VAL A 53 11.67 -11.91 -13.26
CA VAL A 53 12.09 -12.99 -14.16
C VAL A 53 12.17 -12.51 -15.61
N SER A 54 11.21 -11.69 -16.01
CA SER A 54 11.20 -11.07 -17.34
C SER A 54 10.44 -9.73 -17.31
N GLY A 55 10.55 -8.97 -18.39
CA GLY A 55 9.98 -7.63 -18.46
C GLY A 55 10.79 -6.61 -17.68
N ASP A 56 10.21 -5.44 -17.49
CA ASP A 56 10.92 -4.33 -16.83
C ASP A 56 10.00 -3.53 -15.92
N LEU A 57 10.58 -2.99 -14.85
CA LEU A 57 9.98 -2.04 -13.94
C LEU A 57 10.72 -0.72 -14.07
N ILE A 58 10.04 0.29 -14.59
CA ILE A 58 10.60 1.60 -14.91
C ILE A 58 9.98 2.63 -13.99
N TYR A 59 10.80 3.43 -13.33
CA TYR A 59 10.38 4.57 -12.54
C TYR A 59 11.13 5.81 -12.98
N ASP A 60 10.38 6.83 -13.42
CA ASP A 60 10.92 8.11 -13.89
C ASP A 60 12.01 7.92 -14.97
N ASP A 61 11.65 7.12 -16.00
CA ASP A 61 12.46 6.75 -17.18
C ASP A 61 13.73 5.91 -16.86
N LYS A 62 13.86 5.40 -15.62
CA LYS A 62 14.98 4.54 -15.23
C LYS A 62 14.47 3.16 -14.84
N SER A 63 15.14 2.11 -15.34
CA SER A 63 14.87 0.75 -14.87
C SER A 63 15.29 0.59 -13.42
N ILE A 64 14.35 0.07 -12.61
CA ILE A 64 14.56 -0.22 -11.19
C ILE A 64 14.44 -1.72 -10.88
N SER A 65 14.33 -2.56 -11.92
CA SER A 65 14.10 -4.00 -11.77
C SER A 65 15.20 -4.70 -10.98
N LYS A 66 16.44 -4.20 -11.05
CA LYS A 66 17.62 -4.79 -10.38
C LYS A 66 18.02 -4.07 -9.08
N LEU A 67 17.29 -3.01 -8.69
CA LEU A 67 17.60 -2.28 -7.46
C LEU A 67 17.20 -3.10 -6.23
N GLU A 68 17.99 -2.97 -5.18
CA GLU A 68 17.68 -3.49 -3.85
C GLU A 68 16.41 -2.84 -3.28
N PRO A 69 15.65 -3.51 -2.41
CA PRO A 69 14.41 -2.97 -1.83
C PRO A 69 14.55 -1.58 -1.21
N LYS A 70 15.67 -1.31 -0.52
CA LYS A 70 15.95 -0.02 0.13
C LYS A 70 16.06 1.15 -0.86
N ASP A 71 16.54 0.87 -2.08
CA ASP A 71 16.83 1.86 -3.12
C ASP A 71 15.62 2.10 -4.05
N ARG A 72 14.58 1.28 -3.93
CA ARG A 72 13.34 1.43 -4.71
C ARG A 72 12.47 2.57 -4.17
N PRO A 73 11.62 3.17 -5.02
CA PRO A 73 10.74 4.29 -4.64
C PRO A 73 9.50 3.85 -3.84
N PHE A 74 9.54 2.69 -3.22
CA PHE A 74 8.41 2.10 -2.52
C PHE A 74 8.63 2.03 -1.01
N ASP A 75 7.56 2.20 -0.25
CA ASP A 75 7.43 1.67 1.11
C ASP A 75 6.34 0.60 1.13
N LEU A 76 6.54 -0.47 1.90
CA LEU A 76 5.65 -1.61 1.95
C LEU A 76 5.06 -1.76 3.36
N LEU A 77 3.74 -1.75 3.43
CA LEU A 77 2.98 -2.11 4.61
C LEU A 77 2.40 -3.52 4.44
N PHE A 78 2.87 -4.44 5.25
CA PHE A 78 2.38 -5.82 5.28
C PHE A 78 1.03 -5.92 6.00
N GLN A 79 0.29 -7.00 5.72
CA GLN A 79 -1.00 -7.33 6.32
C GLN A 79 -0.96 -7.34 7.86
N GLU A 80 0.08 -7.91 8.44
CA GLU A 80 0.37 -7.76 9.87
C GLU A 80 1.12 -6.45 10.07
N ASN A 81 0.58 -5.52 10.83
CA ASN A 81 1.11 -4.17 11.02
C ASN A 81 2.58 -4.09 11.48
N ASN A 82 3.21 -5.24 11.77
CA ASN A 82 4.63 -5.45 12.09
C ASN A 82 5.24 -4.39 13.02
N LEU A 83 4.47 -3.90 13.99
CA LEU A 83 4.99 -3.03 15.03
C LEU A 83 5.88 -3.84 15.99
N PHE A 84 6.98 -3.25 16.40
CA PHE A 84 7.84 -3.85 17.41
C PHE A 84 7.15 -3.79 18.78
N PRO A 85 6.83 -4.93 19.40
CA PRO A 85 5.98 -4.96 20.59
C PRO A 85 6.61 -4.31 21.83
N HIS A 86 7.95 -4.29 21.89
CA HIS A 86 8.73 -3.70 22.98
C HIS A 86 9.01 -2.19 22.82
N LEU A 87 8.53 -1.58 21.74
CA LEU A 87 8.70 -0.16 21.48
C LEU A 87 7.36 0.57 21.55
N SER A 88 7.36 1.78 22.12
CA SER A 88 6.18 2.63 22.10
C SER A 88 5.79 3.02 20.66
N VAL A 89 4.57 3.54 20.47
CA VAL A 89 4.08 4.05 19.18
C VAL A 89 5.07 5.06 18.59
N ALA A 90 5.52 6.05 19.37
CA ALA A 90 6.47 7.05 18.90
C ALA A 90 7.80 6.44 18.45
N LYS A 91 8.32 5.47 19.23
CA LYS A 91 9.57 4.77 18.87
C LYS A 91 9.40 3.89 17.64
N ASN A 92 8.25 3.22 17.47
CA ASN A 92 7.94 2.49 16.26
C ASN A 92 7.93 3.39 15.02
N ILE A 93 7.34 4.58 15.12
CA ILE A 93 7.30 5.56 14.04
C ILE A 93 8.71 6.08 13.74
N LEU A 94 9.49 6.40 14.78
CA LEU A 94 10.88 6.86 14.63
C LEU A 94 11.74 5.91 13.80
N LEU A 95 11.56 4.60 13.95
CA LEU A 95 12.27 3.59 13.14
C LEU A 95 12.08 3.76 11.63
N GLY A 96 11.01 4.42 11.20
CA GLY A 96 10.81 4.77 9.81
C GLY A 96 11.89 5.71 9.26
N LEU A 97 12.50 6.55 10.08
CA LEU A 97 13.64 7.40 9.69
C LEU A 97 14.96 6.63 9.58
N GLY A 98 15.03 5.42 10.16
CA GLY A 98 16.20 4.54 10.14
C GLY A 98 16.56 4.02 11.52
N THR A 99 17.18 2.86 11.59
CA THR A 99 17.49 2.16 12.84
C THR A 99 18.58 2.85 13.68
N LYS A 100 19.38 3.73 13.07
CA LYS A 100 20.44 4.48 13.75
C LYS A 100 20.01 5.89 14.19
N VAL A 101 18.78 6.31 13.82
CA VAL A 101 18.26 7.64 14.17
C VAL A 101 17.92 7.66 15.66
N LYS A 102 18.48 8.62 16.38
CA LYS A 102 18.14 8.89 17.77
C LYS A 102 17.02 9.94 17.84
N MET A 103 16.29 9.92 18.95
CA MET A 103 15.28 10.93 19.24
C MET A 103 15.99 12.22 19.68
N ASP A 104 16.31 13.08 18.72
CA ASP A 104 16.78 14.46 18.93
C ASP A 104 15.61 15.45 18.68
N SER A 105 15.89 16.75 18.77
CA SER A 105 14.86 17.78 18.59
C SER A 105 14.19 17.73 17.20
N GLN A 106 14.98 17.48 16.14
CA GLN A 106 14.45 17.44 14.77
C GLN A 106 13.63 16.19 14.50
N SER A 107 14.13 15.01 14.85
CA SER A 107 13.40 13.75 14.69
C SER A 107 12.15 13.69 15.57
N SER A 108 12.19 14.26 16.78
CA SER A 108 11.04 14.40 17.68
C SER A 108 9.93 15.24 17.07
N GLN A 109 10.27 16.35 16.41
CA GLN A 109 9.27 17.18 15.73
C GLN A 109 8.63 16.43 14.56
N ILE A 110 9.45 15.78 13.71
CA ILE A 110 8.93 15.00 12.58
C ILE A 110 8.01 13.87 13.05
N VAL A 111 8.39 13.14 14.11
CA VAL A 111 7.57 12.08 14.71
C VAL A 111 6.27 12.66 15.27
N SER A 112 6.33 13.80 15.98
CA SER A 112 5.14 14.47 16.51
C SER A 112 4.16 14.87 15.42
N ASP A 113 4.64 15.47 14.33
CA ASP A 113 3.80 15.91 13.21
C ASP A 113 3.08 14.72 12.54
N ILE A 114 3.77 13.60 12.40
CA ILE A 114 3.18 12.37 11.85
C ILE A 114 2.17 11.75 12.82
N ILE A 115 2.47 11.71 14.12
CA ILE A 115 1.56 11.23 15.17
C ILE A 115 0.25 12.05 15.17
N ASP A 116 0.35 13.36 15.03
CA ASP A 116 -0.82 14.23 14.96
C ASP A 116 -1.62 14.00 13.67
N LEU A 117 -0.93 13.78 12.54
CA LEU A 117 -1.56 13.49 11.26
C LEU A 117 -2.43 12.23 11.32
N VAL A 118 -1.97 11.18 12.04
CA VAL A 118 -2.70 9.90 12.17
C VAL A 118 -3.60 9.85 13.42
N GLY A 119 -3.64 10.92 14.23
CA GLY A 119 -4.50 11.04 15.39
C GLY A 119 -4.12 10.15 16.59
N LEU A 120 -2.82 9.93 16.83
CA LEU A 120 -2.30 9.04 17.89
C LEU A 120 -1.58 9.79 19.03
N ARG A 121 -1.86 11.08 19.22
CA ARG A 121 -1.18 11.91 20.24
C ARG A 121 -1.30 11.34 21.65
N ARG A 122 -2.47 10.79 22.01
CA ARG A 122 -2.74 10.21 23.34
C ARG A 122 -2.06 8.85 23.55
N GLU A 123 -1.75 8.15 22.46
CA GLU A 123 -1.21 6.79 22.46
C GLU A 123 0.32 6.76 22.20
N LYS A 124 0.95 7.91 21.98
CA LYS A 124 2.36 8.00 21.52
C LYS A 124 3.35 7.21 22.38
N ASP A 125 3.11 7.16 23.70
CA ASP A 125 4.00 6.51 24.66
C ASP A 125 3.56 5.08 25.02
N ARG A 126 2.39 4.61 24.51
CA ARG A 126 1.87 3.26 24.76
C ARG A 126 2.60 2.22 23.90
N LEU A 127 2.66 0.98 24.40
CA LEU A 127 3.10 -0.17 23.64
C LEU A 127 1.98 -0.66 22.68
N PRO A 128 2.32 -1.38 21.59
CA PRO A 128 1.34 -1.92 20.64
C PRO A 128 0.25 -2.80 21.28
N GLU A 129 0.56 -3.53 22.33
CA GLU A 129 -0.41 -4.36 23.08
C GLU A 129 -1.48 -3.54 23.80
N ASN A 130 -1.17 -2.29 24.17
CA ASN A 130 -2.02 -1.38 24.95
C ASN A 130 -2.83 -0.41 24.07
N ILE A 131 -2.93 -0.68 22.76
CA ILE A 131 -3.69 0.11 21.79
C ILE A 131 -4.60 -0.78 20.95
N SER A 132 -5.68 -0.21 20.40
CA SER A 132 -6.63 -0.95 19.56
C SER A 132 -6.02 -1.38 18.22
N GLY A 133 -6.67 -2.33 17.52
CA GLY A 133 -6.26 -2.76 16.17
C GLY A 133 -6.13 -1.61 15.19
N GLY A 134 -7.09 -0.68 15.17
CA GLY A 134 -7.02 0.49 14.32
C GLY A 134 -5.95 1.49 14.70
N GLN A 135 -5.67 1.65 15.98
CA GLN A 135 -4.54 2.46 16.42
C GLN A 135 -3.22 1.82 16.00
N ARG A 136 -3.10 0.48 16.02
CA ARG A 136 -1.94 -0.23 15.48
C ARG A 136 -1.78 0.02 13.98
N SER A 137 -2.87 -0.09 13.21
CA SER A 137 -2.85 0.19 11.76
C SER A 137 -2.42 1.63 11.46
N ARG A 138 -2.95 2.62 12.19
CA ARG A 138 -2.54 4.02 12.06
C ARG A 138 -1.06 4.24 12.41
N ALA A 139 -0.53 3.56 13.43
CA ALA A 139 0.88 3.64 13.81
C ALA A 139 1.79 3.02 12.73
N ALA A 140 1.39 1.91 12.13
CA ALA A 140 2.12 1.27 11.03
C ALA A 140 2.14 2.16 9.77
N ILE A 141 1.00 2.76 9.42
CA ILE A 141 0.91 3.76 8.34
C ILE A 141 1.82 4.96 8.65
N ALA A 142 1.80 5.49 9.86
CA ALA A 142 2.66 6.60 10.28
C ALA A 142 4.15 6.27 10.11
N ARG A 143 4.57 5.05 10.48
CA ARG A 143 5.94 4.56 10.28
C ARG A 143 6.33 4.49 8.80
N SER A 144 5.39 4.14 7.92
CA SER A 144 5.61 4.16 6.48
C SER A 144 5.70 5.58 5.94
N LEU A 145 4.79 6.45 6.33
CA LEU A 145 4.72 7.83 5.83
C LEU A 145 5.96 8.66 6.17
N ILE A 146 6.57 8.43 7.34
CA ILE A 146 7.76 9.17 7.78
C ILE A 146 8.98 8.94 6.87
N ARG A 147 8.99 7.81 6.13
CA ARG A 147 10.04 7.48 5.14
C ARG A 147 10.00 8.36 3.90
N LYS A 148 8.88 9.05 3.65
CA LYS A 148 8.70 9.95 2.49
C LYS A 148 8.94 9.29 1.13
N LYS A 149 8.72 7.98 1.01
CA LYS A 149 8.76 7.31 -0.30
C LYS A 149 7.56 7.74 -1.14
N PRO A 150 7.71 7.91 -2.46
CA PRO A 150 6.64 8.45 -3.32
C PRO A 150 5.49 7.47 -3.59
N ILE A 151 5.69 6.17 -3.32
CA ILE A 151 4.69 5.13 -3.56
C ILE A 151 4.57 4.25 -2.32
N LEU A 152 3.34 4.09 -1.82
CA LEU A 152 3.00 3.20 -0.71
C LEU A 152 2.35 1.93 -1.26
N LEU A 153 2.93 0.79 -0.93
CA LEU A 153 2.43 -0.54 -1.25
C LEU A 153 1.67 -1.09 -0.03
N LEU A 154 0.44 -1.54 -0.22
CA LEU A 154 -0.45 -2.04 0.82
C LEU A 154 -0.91 -3.45 0.47
N ASP A 155 -0.52 -4.44 1.28
CA ASP A 155 -0.92 -5.85 1.09
C ASP A 155 -2.05 -6.22 2.05
N GLU A 156 -3.28 -6.25 1.55
CA GLU A 156 -4.52 -6.53 2.30
C GLU A 156 -4.60 -5.85 3.69
N PRO A 157 -4.34 -4.53 3.79
CA PRO A 157 -4.13 -3.85 5.07
C PRO A 157 -5.37 -3.77 5.94
N PHE A 158 -6.53 -4.14 5.39
CA PHE A 158 -7.84 -3.99 6.05
C PHE A 158 -8.50 -5.33 6.43
N ALA A 159 -7.84 -6.47 6.18
CA ALA A 159 -8.45 -7.80 6.33
C ALA A 159 -8.96 -8.10 7.76
N ALA A 160 -8.32 -7.51 8.78
CA ALA A 160 -8.68 -7.71 10.19
C ALA A 160 -9.46 -6.53 10.82
N LEU A 161 -9.96 -5.59 10.00
CA LEU A 161 -10.65 -4.39 10.47
C LEU A 161 -12.15 -4.49 10.22
N ASP A 162 -12.94 -3.97 11.17
CA ASP A 162 -14.36 -3.74 10.95
C ASP A 162 -14.60 -2.64 9.89
N PHE A 163 -15.82 -2.57 9.39
CA PHE A 163 -16.19 -1.68 8.30
C PHE A 163 -15.94 -0.19 8.60
N GLN A 164 -16.26 0.26 9.82
CA GLN A 164 -16.11 1.67 10.19
C GLN A 164 -14.63 2.04 10.25
N LEU A 165 -13.85 1.23 10.93
CA LEU A 165 -12.41 1.46 11.11
C LEU A 165 -11.65 1.41 9.76
N LYS A 166 -12.06 0.48 8.88
CA LYS A 166 -11.53 0.39 7.52
C LYS A 166 -11.73 1.71 6.74
N ASN A 167 -12.93 2.28 6.78
CA ASN A 167 -13.23 3.54 6.12
C ASN A 167 -12.41 4.70 6.70
N GLU A 168 -12.27 4.76 8.03
CA GLU A 168 -11.43 5.78 8.68
C GLU A 168 -9.96 5.71 8.22
N ILE A 169 -9.42 4.50 8.04
CA ILE A 169 -8.05 4.29 7.54
C ILE A 169 -7.94 4.67 6.06
N LEU A 170 -8.93 4.31 5.24
CA LEU A 170 -8.98 4.70 3.83
C LEU A 170 -9.05 6.22 3.66
N ASP A 171 -9.89 6.90 4.45
CA ASP A 171 -9.97 8.37 4.46
C ASP A 171 -8.63 9.01 4.84
N LEU A 172 -7.97 8.47 5.87
CA LEU A 172 -6.64 8.91 6.27
C LEU A 172 -5.64 8.76 5.12
N LEU A 173 -5.59 7.61 4.47
CA LEU A 173 -4.70 7.32 3.34
C LEU A 173 -4.95 8.28 2.17
N LEU A 174 -6.22 8.50 1.79
CA LEU A 174 -6.59 9.43 0.72
C LEU A 174 -6.22 10.89 1.06
N LYS A 175 -6.47 11.32 2.30
CA LYS A 175 -6.08 12.64 2.78
C LYS A 175 -4.57 12.85 2.71
N VAL A 176 -3.80 11.86 3.18
CA VAL A 176 -2.34 11.92 3.16
C VAL A 176 -1.80 11.86 1.73
N SER A 177 -2.35 10.99 0.89
CA SER A 177 -2.00 10.88 -0.51
C SER A 177 -2.16 12.22 -1.23
N LYS A 178 -3.33 12.85 -1.09
CA LYS A 178 -3.61 14.15 -1.69
C LYS A 178 -2.66 15.25 -1.19
N LYS A 179 -2.37 15.28 0.12
CA LYS A 179 -1.49 16.30 0.72
C LYS A 179 -0.05 16.17 0.26
N ASN A 180 0.45 14.93 0.10
CA ASN A 180 1.86 14.65 -0.15
C ASN A 180 2.13 14.19 -1.59
N ASN A 181 1.14 14.21 -2.48
CA ASN A 181 1.23 13.66 -3.84
C ASN A 181 1.73 12.20 -3.86
N LEU A 182 1.29 11.42 -2.85
CA LEU A 182 1.67 10.03 -2.63
C LEU A 182 0.82 9.11 -3.50
N SER A 183 1.44 8.21 -4.25
CA SER A 183 0.72 7.14 -4.94
C SER A 183 0.49 5.96 -4.02
N ILE A 184 -0.62 5.24 -4.22
CA ILE A 184 -0.94 4.03 -3.45
C ILE A 184 -1.16 2.88 -4.43
N ILE A 185 -0.51 1.73 -4.16
CA ILE A 185 -0.81 0.45 -4.80
C ILE A 185 -1.40 -0.46 -3.73
N LEU A 186 -2.67 -0.81 -3.89
CA LEU A 186 -3.44 -1.61 -2.93
C LEU A 186 -3.70 -3.01 -3.46
N VAL A 187 -3.33 -4.03 -2.71
CA VAL A 187 -3.84 -5.39 -2.89
C VAL A 187 -5.12 -5.55 -2.09
N SER A 188 -6.19 -5.94 -2.74
CA SER A 188 -7.46 -6.30 -2.08
C SER A 188 -8.25 -7.32 -2.89
N HIS A 189 -9.04 -8.14 -2.20
CA HIS A 189 -10.07 -8.99 -2.79
C HIS A 189 -11.48 -8.43 -2.57
N ASP A 190 -11.62 -7.33 -1.82
CA ASP A 190 -12.88 -6.64 -1.58
C ASP A 190 -13.10 -5.53 -2.62
N PRO A 191 -14.13 -5.63 -3.49
CA PRO A 191 -14.38 -4.60 -4.49
C PRO A 191 -14.71 -3.22 -3.88
N ARG A 192 -15.20 -3.18 -2.62
CA ARG A 192 -15.50 -1.94 -1.92
C ARG A 192 -14.24 -1.14 -1.63
N ASP A 193 -13.11 -1.80 -1.31
CA ASP A 193 -11.82 -1.15 -1.07
C ASP A 193 -11.31 -0.49 -2.35
N VAL A 194 -11.39 -1.23 -3.47
CA VAL A 194 -11.00 -0.77 -4.79
C VAL A 194 -11.82 0.45 -5.21
N GLN A 195 -13.14 0.38 -4.97
CA GLN A 195 -14.06 1.49 -5.28
C GLN A 195 -13.77 2.72 -4.43
N TYR A 196 -13.52 2.53 -3.15
CA TYR A 196 -13.26 3.62 -2.19
C TYR A 196 -11.93 4.32 -2.48
N LEU A 197 -10.87 3.55 -2.72
CA LEU A 197 -9.56 4.10 -3.06
C LEU A 197 -9.60 4.85 -4.39
N GLY A 198 -10.40 4.35 -5.34
CA GLY A 198 -10.39 4.85 -6.71
C GLY A 198 -9.11 4.49 -7.47
N GLY A 199 -8.92 5.09 -8.64
CA GLY A 199 -7.73 4.83 -9.46
C GLY A 199 -7.93 3.66 -10.44
N ASP A 200 -6.84 3.25 -11.10
CA ASP A 200 -6.84 2.19 -12.10
C ASP A 200 -6.78 0.80 -11.42
N VAL A 201 -7.07 -0.26 -12.16
CA VAL A 201 -7.15 -1.62 -11.62
C VAL A 201 -6.38 -2.60 -12.50
N VAL A 202 -5.54 -3.43 -11.89
CA VAL A 202 -5.07 -4.69 -12.47
C VAL A 202 -5.90 -5.81 -11.86
N SER A 203 -6.73 -6.47 -12.66
CA SER A 203 -7.50 -7.62 -12.21
C SER A 203 -6.73 -8.91 -12.42
N PHE A 204 -6.83 -9.81 -11.46
CA PHE A 204 -6.21 -11.13 -11.48
C PHE A 204 -7.29 -12.19 -11.54
N SER A 205 -7.11 -13.20 -12.41
CA SER A 205 -7.89 -14.42 -12.43
C SER A 205 -7.29 -15.50 -11.54
N GLU A 206 -8.02 -16.59 -11.28
CA GLU A 206 -7.53 -17.72 -10.46
C GLU A 206 -6.26 -18.36 -11.00
N ASN A 207 -6.07 -18.38 -12.32
CA ASN A 207 -4.90 -18.93 -13.01
C ASN A 207 -3.78 -17.90 -13.24
N GLY A 208 -3.81 -16.75 -12.57
CA GLY A 208 -2.75 -15.74 -12.61
C GLY A 208 -2.71 -14.88 -13.87
N GLN A 209 -3.72 -14.96 -14.74
CA GLN A 209 -3.84 -14.01 -15.85
C GLN A 209 -4.25 -12.64 -15.31
N THR A 210 -3.70 -11.58 -15.92
CA THR A 210 -3.96 -10.20 -15.50
C THR A 210 -4.49 -9.34 -16.63
N ASP A 211 -5.42 -8.46 -16.30
CA ASP A 211 -5.95 -7.44 -17.21
C ASP A 211 -5.86 -6.06 -16.55
N PHE A 212 -5.39 -5.07 -17.30
CA PHE A 212 -5.36 -3.68 -16.84
C PHE A 212 -6.60 -2.91 -17.28
N TYR A 213 -7.21 -2.20 -16.35
CA TYR A 213 -8.40 -1.38 -16.58
C TYR A 213 -8.21 0.03 -16.04
N LYS A 214 -8.65 1.01 -16.83
CA LYS A 214 -8.96 2.34 -16.31
C LYS A 214 -10.16 2.25 -15.38
N ASN A 215 -10.17 3.03 -14.30
CA ASN A 215 -11.23 2.99 -13.27
C ASN A 215 -12.66 2.89 -13.85
N LYS A 216 -13.05 3.83 -14.72
CA LYS A 216 -14.38 3.84 -15.32
C LYS A 216 -14.71 2.56 -16.11
N SER A 217 -13.73 2.02 -16.85
CA SER A 217 -13.94 0.81 -17.65
C SER A 217 -14.00 -0.46 -16.81
N PHE A 218 -13.31 -0.50 -15.67
CA PHE A 218 -13.42 -1.60 -14.73
C PHE A 218 -14.83 -1.72 -14.18
N TRP A 219 -15.38 -0.66 -13.61
CA TRP A 219 -16.72 -0.68 -13.00
C TRP A 219 -17.83 -0.91 -14.01
N SER A 220 -17.75 -0.39 -15.23
CA SER A 220 -18.74 -0.67 -16.29
C SER A 220 -18.80 -2.16 -16.67
N LYS A 221 -17.66 -2.87 -16.62
CA LYS A 221 -17.59 -4.31 -16.89
C LYS A 221 -18.02 -5.17 -15.69
N PHE A 222 -17.73 -4.71 -14.48
CA PHE A 222 -18.04 -5.43 -13.23
C PHE A 222 -19.48 -5.25 -12.75
N SER A 223 -20.10 -4.09 -12.94
CA SER A 223 -21.49 -3.83 -12.54
C SER A 223 -22.48 -4.75 -13.25
N ASN A 224 -22.12 -5.30 -14.40
CA ASN A 224 -22.93 -6.27 -15.14
C ASN A 224 -22.75 -7.73 -14.67
N LYS A 225 -21.78 -8.03 -13.80
CA LYS A 225 -21.44 -9.41 -13.36
C LYS A 225 -21.53 -9.67 -11.86
N LEU A 226 -21.43 -8.67 -11.01
CA LEU A 226 -21.33 -8.84 -9.56
C LEU A 226 -22.10 -7.75 -8.81
N LEU A 227 -23.32 -8.09 -8.37
CA LEU A 227 -24.15 -7.45 -7.34
C LEU A 227 -24.74 -6.06 -7.64
N PRO A 228 -26.00 -5.83 -7.22
CA PRO A 228 -26.55 -4.49 -7.10
C PRO A 228 -25.93 -3.81 -5.87
N ILE A 229 -24.69 -3.36 -5.98
CA ILE A 229 -24.12 -2.47 -4.98
C ILE A 229 -24.78 -1.12 -5.23
N LYS A 230 -25.76 -0.76 -4.41
CA LYS A 230 -26.27 0.60 -4.30
C LYS A 230 -25.08 1.52 -4.06
N ILE A 231 -24.79 2.37 -5.03
CA ILE A 231 -23.80 3.44 -4.94
C ILE A 231 -24.30 4.37 -3.82
N TYR A 232 -23.74 4.26 -2.63
CA TYR A 232 -23.89 5.27 -1.60
C TYR A 232 -22.87 6.36 -1.88
N GLY A 233 -23.36 7.52 -2.33
CA GLY A 233 -22.48 8.69 -2.44
C GLY A 233 -22.99 9.74 -3.44
N LYS A 234 -23.87 10.59 -2.98
CA LYS A 234 -23.84 12.02 -3.28
C LYS A 234 -23.59 12.76 -1.99
#